data_e2a6bc00002d8e013904db694aa514b4
#
_entry.id   e2a6bc00002d8e013904db694aa514b4
#
_cell.length_a   1.000
_cell.length_b   1.000
_cell.length_c   1.000
_cell.angle_alpha   90.00
_cell.angle_beta   90.00
_cell.angle_gamma   90.00
#
_symmetry.space_group_name_H-M   'P 1'
#
loop_
_entity.id
_entity.type
_entity.pdbx_description
1 polymer ?
#
loop_
_entity_poly.entity_id
_entity_poly.type
_entity_poly.pdbx_seq_one_letter_code
_entity_poly.pdbx_strand_id
1 'polypeptide(L)'
;MTGHRFDRPESDAFTRTYWDAAAEGRLLIRRCGDCGRAHHYPREFCPHCWSEDVTWETASGRATLYTWSVVHRNDLPPFPDRVPYVAAVVELAEGPRMMTEIVGSGESSSATLASGGAGLSGGTELVVAFREGVPVFTRAPEPPGAPVLPGMPAFPGAPV
;
A
#
# COMPACT_ATOMS: atom_id res chain seq x y z
N MET A 1 -4.33 1.72 30.26
CA MET A 1 -5.15 2.65 29.45
C MET A 1 -4.71 2.48 28.02
N THR A 2 -5.47 1.73 27.21
CA THR A 2 -5.22 1.59 25.77
C THR A 2 -5.54 2.92 25.10
N GLY A 3 -4.51 3.69 24.77
CA GLY A 3 -4.67 4.95 24.09
C GLY A 3 -5.34 4.75 22.72
N HIS A 4 -6.19 5.68 22.32
CA HIS A 4 -6.83 5.68 21.01
C HIS A 4 -5.76 5.68 19.90
N ARG A 5 -5.88 4.76 18.94
CA ARG A 5 -4.98 4.66 17.79
C ARG A 5 -5.61 5.33 16.57
N PHE A 6 -4.83 6.14 15.86
CA PHE A 6 -5.30 6.85 14.66
C PHE A 6 -4.87 6.19 13.34
N ASP A 7 -4.04 5.17 13.42
CA ASP A 7 -3.64 4.37 12.24
C ASP A 7 -4.63 3.24 11.90
N ARG A 8 -5.60 2.99 12.78
CA ARG A 8 -6.69 2.05 12.56
C ARG A 8 -8.01 2.69 13.01
N PRO A 9 -9.00 2.83 12.11
CA PRO A 9 -10.31 3.35 12.48
C PRO A 9 -11.05 2.36 13.40
N GLU A 10 -12.01 2.85 14.15
CA GLU A 10 -12.96 1.99 14.84
C GLU A 10 -13.76 1.21 13.79
N SER A 11 -13.74 -0.12 13.92
CA SER A 11 -14.47 -1.00 12.99
C SER A 11 -15.94 -1.04 13.38
N ASP A 12 -16.82 -0.79 12.42
CA ASP A 12 -18.25 -1.06 12.51
C ASP A 12 -18.57 -2.52 12.12
N ALA A 13 -19.84 -2.88 12.14
CA ALA A 13 -20.27 -4.25 11.82
C ALA A 13 -19.87 -4.66 10.38
N PHE A 14 -19.82 -3.71 9.45
CA PHE A 14 -19.49 -3.97 8.05
C PHE A 14 -17.97 -4.05 7.84
N THR A 15 -17.21 -3.09 8.34
CA THR A 15 -15.75 -3.03 8.14
C THR A 15 -14.97 -4.01 9.02
N ARG A 16 -15.65 -4.63 10.00
CA ARG A 16 -15.04 -5.67 10.86
C ARG A 16 -14.44 -6.81 10.04
N THR A 17 -15.16 -7.29 9.02
CA THR A 17 -14.67 -8.36 8.11
C THR A 17 -13.32 -8.01 7.49
N TYR A 18 -13.15 -6.77 7.07
CA TYR A 18 -11.88 -6.27 6.53
C TYR A 18 -10.76 -6.29 7.57
N TRP A 19 -11.03 -5.75 8.76
CA TRP A 19 -10.01 -5.62 9.80
C TRP A 19 -9.65 -6.94 10.46
N ASP A 20 -10.60 -7.87 10.59
CA ASP A 20 -10.32 -9.23 11.07
C ASP A 20 -9.43 -9.98 10.07
N ALA A 21 -9.72 -9.89 8.78
CA ALA A 21 -8.87 -10.47 7.75
C ALA A 21 -7.46 -9.83 7.73
N ALA A 22 -7.36 -8.52 7.92
CA ALA A 22 -6.07 -7.83 8.01
C ALA A 22 -5.26 -8.28 9.26
N ALA A 23 -5.92 -8.54 10.37
CA ALA A 23 -5.29 -9.10 11.56
C ALA A 23 -4.76 -10.53 11.32
N GLU A 24 -5.38 -11.28 10.42
CA GLU A 24 -4.94 -12.61 9.95
C GLU A 24 -3.90 -12.56 8.81
N GLY A 25 -3.49 -11.37 8.39
CA GLY A 25 -2.51 -11.20 7.30
C GLY A 25 -3.12 -11.32 5.90
N ARG A 26 -4.41 -11.05 5.72
CA ARG A 26 -5.10 -11.06 4.43
C ARG A 26 -5.64 -9.68 4.08
N LEU A 27 -5.28 -9.17 2.91
CA LEU A 27 -5.83 -7.93 2.38
C LEU A 27 -7.12 -8.24 1.62
N LEU A 28 -8.24 -7.68 2.07
CA LEU A 28 -9.51 -7.80 1.38
C LEU A 28 -9.83 -6.55 0.55
N ILE A 29 -10.48 -6.77 -0.58
CA ILE A 29 -11.10 -5.75 -1.42
C ILE A 29 -12.56 -6.13 -1.67
N ARG A 30 -13.32 -5.21 -2.25
CA ARG A 30 -14.69 -5.50 -2.72
C ARG A 30 -14.69 -5.58 -4.23
N ARG A 31 -15.36 -6.58 -4.79
CA ARG A 31 -15.60 -6.70 -6.23
C ARG A 31 -17.09 -6.61 -6.54
N CYS A 32 -17.41 -5.79 -7.54
CA CYS A 32 -18.78 -5.66 -8.03
C CYS A 32 -19.12 -6.78 -9.03
N GLY A 33 -20.24 -7.48 -8.83
CA GLY A 33 -20.73 -8.48 -9.77
C GLY A 33 -21.24 -7.88 -11.07
N ASP A 34 -21.85 -6.69 -11.04
CA ASP A 34 -22.43 -6.08 -12.22
C ASP A 34 -21.40 -5.44 -13.16
N CYS A 35 -20.47 -4.61 -12.62
CA CYS A 35 -19.49 -3.92 -13.46
C CYS A 35 -18.10 -4.55 -13.45
N GLY A 36 -17.86 -5.59 -12.65
CA GLY A 36 -16.60 -6.31 -12.54
C GLY A 36 -15.48 -5.55 -11.86
N ARG A 37 -15.68 -4.28 -11.50
CA ARG A 37 -14.61 -3.46 -10.89
C ARG A 37 -14.41 -3.77 -9.43
N ALA A 38 -13.14 -3.79 -9.01
CA ALA A 38 -12.77 -3.83 -7.62
C ALA A 38 -12.71 -2.41 -7.02
N HIS A 39 -12.89 -2.31 -5.71
CA HIS A 39 -12.71 -1.05 -4.99
C HIS A 39 -12.13 -1.27 -3.59
N HIS A 40 -11.46 -0.27 -3.10
CA HIS A 40 -10.94 -0.07 -1.76
C HIS A 40 -11.13 1.43 -1.40
N TYR A 41 -11.60 1.81 -0.26
CA TYR A 41 -11.91 1.12 0.98
C TYR A 41 -13.27 0.42 0.89
N PRO A 42 -13.58 -0.61 1.75
CA PRO A 42 -14.83 -1.35 1.65
C PRO A 42 -16.09 -0.46 1.74
N ARG A 43 -17.07 -0.71 0.87
CA ARG A 43 -18.39 -0.05 0.86
C ARG A 43 -19.47 -1.10 0.63
N GLU A 44 -20.68 -0.82 1.09
CA GLU A 44 -21.85 -1.70 0.89
C GLU A 44 -22.34 -1.73 -0.54
N PHE A 45 -21.97 -0.72 -1.33
CA PHE A 45 -22.33 -0.59 -2.74
C PHE A 45 -21.10 -0.24 -3.58
N CYS A 46 -21.16 -0.53 -4.86
CA CYS A 46 -20.10 -0.23 -5.82
C CYS A 46 -20.00 1.30 -6.07
N PRO A 47 -18.84 1.94 -5.87
CA PRO A 47 -18.69 3.36 -6.13
C PRO A 47 -18.67 3.73 -7.62
N HIS A 48 -18.64 2.73 -8.52
CA HIS A 48 -18.58 2.94 -9.97
C HIS A 48 -19.95 2.86 -10.65
N CYS A 49 -20.84 1.98 -10.20
CA CYS A 49 -22.15 1.75 -10.82
C CYS A 49 -23.32 1.70 -9.84
N TRP A 50 -23.06 1.92 -8.55
CA TRP A 50 -24.04 1.95 -7.46
C TRP A 50 -24.77 0.62 -7.19
N SER A 51 -24.31 -0.48 -7.79
CA SER A 51 -24.83 -1.81 -7.51
C SER A 51 -24.57 -2.24 -6.08
N GLU A 52 -25.52 -2.93 -5.48
CA GLU A 52 -25.42 -3.60 -4.18
C GLU A 52 -24.80 -5.01 -4.29
N ASP A 53 -24.69 -5.53 -5.54
CA ASP A 53 -24.00 -6.80 -5.79
C ASP A 53 -22.50 -6.64 -5.69
N VAL A 54 -22.02 -6.61 -4.46
CA VAL A 54 -20.58 -6.51 -4.14
C VAL A 54 -20.17 -7.61 -3.17
N THR A 55 -19.08 -8.28 -3.48
CA THR A 55 -18.55 -9.42 -2.73
C THR A 55 -17.16 -9.14 -2.18
N TRP A 56 -16.78 -9.84 -1.13
CA TRP A 56 -15.42 -9.81 -0.61
C TRP A 56 -14.51 -10.68 -1.47
N GLU A 57 -13.32 -10.16 -1.76
CA GLU A 57 -12.27 -10.85 -2.49
C GLU A 57 -10.94 -10.64 -1.77
N THR A 58 -10.13 -11.70 -1.67
CA THR A 58 -8.76 -11.57 -1.16
C THR A 58 -7.87 -11.06 -2.28
N ALA A 59 -7.26 -9.89 -2.07
CA ALA A 59 -6.29 -9.33 -2.99
C ALA A 59 -5.01 -10.15 -3.01
N SER A 60 -4.30 -10.14 -4.14
CA SER A 60 -3.01 -10.81 -4.31
C SER A 60 -1.92 -10.26 -3.38
N GLY A 61 -2.14 -9.05 -2.85
CA GLY A 61 -1.16 -8.31 -2.07
C GLY A 61 -0.06 -7.65 -2.90
N ARG A 62 -0.11 -7.77 -4.23
CA ARG A 62 0.83 -7.09 -5.15
C ARG A 62 0.30 -5.71 -5.49
N ALA A 63 1.22 -4.75 -5.55
CA ALA A 63 0.89 -3.37 -5.91
C ALA A 63 2.06 -2.67 -6.60
N THR A 64 1.79 -1.52 -7.18
CA THR A 64 2.80 -0.59 -7.66
C THR A 64 2.69 0.74 -6.93
N LEU A 65 3.82 1.38 -6.68
CA LEU A 65 3.86 2.69 -6.06
C LEU A 65 3.32 3.74 -7.03
N TYR A 66 2.24 4.42 -6.64
CA TYR A 66 1.67 5.51 -7.44
C TYR A 66 2.29 6.86 -7.06
N THR A 67 2.30 7.19 -5.77
CA THR A 67 2.91 8.41 -5.22
C THR A 67 3.26 8.23 -3.75
N TRP A 68 4.15 9.06 -3.23
CA TRP A 68 4.55 9.02 -1.82
C TRP A 68 4.98 10.40 -1.31
N SER A 69 5.05 10.51 0.01
CA SER A 69 5.60 11.66 0.71
C SER A 69 6.25 11.21 2.02
N VAL A 70 7.32 11.87 2.41
CA VAL A 70 7.95 11.63 3.72
C VAL A 70 7.28 12.52 4.76
N VAL A 71 6.75 11.91 5.81
CA VAL A 71 6.11 12.60 6.93
C VAL A 71 7.13 12.74 8.06
N HIS A 72 7.53 13.97 8.34
CA HIS A 72 8.52 14.28 9.38
C HIS A 72 7.89 14.62 10.72
N ARG A 73 6.61 14.93 10.76
CA ARG A 73 5.89 15.25 11.99
C ARG A 73 4.46 14.72 11.93
N ASN A 74 4.07 13.98 12.96
CA ASN A 74 2.69 13.58 13.19
C ASN A 74 2.53 13.34 14.70
N ASP A 75 1.74 14.18 15.37
CA ASP A 75 1.59 14.17 16.82
C ASP A 75 0.50 13.20 17.30
N LEU A 76 -0.20 12.51 16.36
CA LEU A 76 -1.28 11.57 16.69
C LEU A 76 -0.72 10.16 16.98
N PRO A 77 -1.08 9.50 18.09
CA PRO A 77 -0.66 8.13 18.35
C PRO A 77 -1.12 7.13 17.25
N PRO A 78 -0.27 6.18 16.81
CA PRO A 78 1.08 5.86 17.29
C PRO A 78 2.22 6.51 16.47
N PHE A 79 1.93 7.53 15.67
CA PHE A 79 2.87 8.10 14.70
C PHE A 79 4.07 8.86 15.29
N PRO A 80 4.01 9.49 16.49
CA PRO A 80 5.16 10.21 17.03
C PRO A 80 6.42 9.36 17.12
N ASP A 81 6.26 8.06 17.44
CA ASP A 81 7.39 7.13 17.59
C ASP A 81 7.83 6.52 16.23
N ARG A 82 7.14 6.86 15.13
CA ARG A 82 7.40 6.32 13.79
C ARG A 82 7.95 7.34 12.81
N VAL A 83 7.88 8.63 13.13
CA VAL A 83 8.42 9.68 12.24
C VAL A 83 9.94 9.63 12.21
N PRO A 84 10.57 9.85 11.03
CA PRO A 84 9.94 10.03 9.73
C PRO A 84 9.46 8.72 9.13
N TYR A 85 8.30 8.73 8.46
CA TYR A 85 7.77 7.57 7.74
C TYR A 85 7.31 7.96 6.33
N VAL A 86 7.15 6.97 5.46
CA VAL A 86 6.72 7.18 4.07
C VAL A 86 5.23 6.87 3.95
N ALA A 87 4.40 7.92 3.86
CA ALA A 87 3.01 7.79 3.45
C ALA A 87 2.94 7.64 1.93
N ALA A 88 2.14 6.71 1.44
CA ALA A 88 2.07 6.40 0.03
C ALA A 88 0.65 6.12 -0.44
N VAL A 89 0.42 6.31 -1.73
CA VAL A 89 -0.71 5.72 -2.46
C VAL A 89 -0.14 4.64 -3.35
N VAL A 90 -0.70 3.44 -3.26
CA VAL A 90 -0.35 2.30 -4.08
C VAL A 90 -1.53 1.91 -4.97
N GLU A 91 -1.25 1.38 -6.14
CA GLU A 91 -2.23 0.78 -7.04
C GLU A 91 -2.11 -0.73 -6.92
N LEU A 92 -3.16 -1.38 -6.43
CA LEU A 92 -3.22 -2.83 -6.29
C LEU A 92 -3.26 -3.49 -7.68
N ALA A 93 -2.76 -4.71 -7.80
CA ALA A 93 -2.82 -5.49 -9.04
C ALA A 93 -4.27 -5.69 -9.53
N GLU A 94 -5.24 -5.65 -8.64
CA GLU A 94 -6.68 -5.73 -8.92
C GLU A 94 -7.30 -4.39 -9.37
N GLY A 95 -6.51 -3.30 -9.42
CA GLY A 95 -6.87 -1.99 -9.95
C GLY A 95 -7.18 -0.88 -8.96
N PRO A 96 -7.74 -1.11 -7.78
CA PRO A 96 -8.02 -0.01 -6.87
C PRO A 96 -6.75 0.58 -6.26
N ARG A 97 -6.81 1.87 -5.95
CA ARG A 97 -5.76 2.56 -5.19
C ARG A 97 -6.10 2.58 -3.72
N MET A 98 -5.06 2.48 -2.89
CA MET A 98 -5.19 2.63 -1.45
C MET A 98 -4.07 3.48 -0.87
N MET A 99 -4.42 4.21 0.18
CA MET A 99 -3.44 4.92 1.01
C MET A 99 -2.84 3.97 2.02
N THR A 100 -1.52 4.03 2.19
CA THR A 100 -0.78 3.12 3.06
C THR A 100 0.54 3.76 3.51
N GLU A 101 1.34 2.99 4.24
CA GLU A 101 2.72 3.31 4.58
C GLU A 101 3.66 2.33 3.88
N ILE A 102 4.77 2.84 3.36
CA ILE A 102 5.87 1.99 2.88
C ILE A 102 6.82 1.74 4.04
N VAL A 103 7.05 0.46 4.31
CA VAL A 103 8.02 0.02 5.32
C VAL A 103 9.20 -0.70 4.65
N GLY A 104 10.36 -0.67 5.26
CA GLY A 104 11.51 -1.42 4.75
C GLY A 104 11.35 -2.92 4.98
N SER A 105 12.06 -3.73 4.22
CA SER A 105 12.19 -5.16 4.44
C SER A 105 13.27 -5.43 5.49
N GLY A 106 12.87 -5.71 6.75
CA GLY A 106 13.78 -6.07 7.86
C GLY A 106 13.72 -5.13 9.07
N GLU A 107 14.24 -5.57 10.20
CA GLU A 107 14.17 -4.89 11.50
C GLU A 107 14.90 -3.54 11.60
N SER A 108 15.69 -3.14 10.59
CA SER A 108 16.41 -1.85 10.51
C SER A 108 15.73 -0.76 9.70
N SER A 109 14.43 -0.87 9.46
CA SER A 109 13.74 -0.26 8.34
C SER A 109 13.37 1.21 8.48
N SER A 110 13.26 1.75 9.69
CA SER A 110 12.91 3.17 9.86
C SER A 110 13.99 4.12 9.33
N ALA A 111 15.25 3.73 9.41
CA ALA A 111 16.36 4.61 9.03
C ALA A 111 16.60 4.70 7.51
N THR A 112 16.33 3.63 6.74
CA THR A 112 16.67 3.59 5.31
C THR A 112 15.62 4.32 4.46
N LEU A 113 14.35 4.29 4.87
CA LEU A 113 13.29 5.05 4.19
C LEU A 113 13.19 6.50 4.68
N ALA A 114 13.63 6.76 5.89
CA ALA A 114 13.74 8.09 6.48
C ALA A 114 14.70 9.03 5.72
N SER A 115 15.63 8.49 4.94
CA SER A 115 16.52 9.26 4.05
C SER A 115 15.80 9.84 2.81
N GLY A 116 14.52 10.22 2.94
CA GLY A 116 13.78 10.88 1.87
C GLY A 116 13.19 9.93 0.81
N GLY A 117 12.92 8.66 1.16
CA GLY A 117 12.39 7.69 0.19
C GLY A 117 13.43 7.28 -0.86
N ALA A 118 14.71 7.30 -0.49
CA ALA A 118 15.82 6.98 -1.38
C ALA A 118 15.57 5.66 -2.13
N GLY A 119 15.53 5.74 -3.45
CA GLY A 119 15.28 4.62 -4.34
C GLY A 119 13.80 4.26 -4.56
N LEU A 120 12.82 5.03 -4.06
CA LEU A 120 11.43 4.90 -4.49
C LEU A 120 11.22 5.70 -5.78
N SER A 121 10.47 5.13 -6.71
CA SER A 121 10.00 5.77 -7.94
C SER A 121 8.58 5.33 -8.24
N GLY A 122 7.84 6.14 -8.99
CA GLY A 122 6.55 5.69 -9.50
C GLY A 122 6.71 4.37 -10.27
N GLY A 123 5.81 3.42 -10.06
CA GLY A 123 5.90 2.08 -10.64
C GLY A 123 6.76 1.08 -9.87
N THR A 124 7.41 1.46 -8.76
CA THR A 124 8.11 0.50 -7.90
C THR A 124 7.17 -0.62 -7.48
N GLU A 125 7.56 -1.88 -7.72
CA GLU A 125 6.79 -3.05 -7.31
C GLU A 125 6.83 -3.25 -5.80
N LEU A 126 5.67 -3.49 -5.24
CA LEU A 126 5.42 -3.61 -3.81
C LEU A 126 4.64 -4.88 -3.49
N VAL A 127 4.82 -5.37 -2.28
CA VAL A 127 4.00 -6.44 -1.69
C VAL A 127 3.45 -6.01 -0.34
N VAL A 128 2.24 -6.46 -0.03
CA VAL A 128 1.59 -6.17 1.24
C VAL A 128 2.33 -6.87 2.38
N ALA A 129 2.46 -6.18 3.48
CA ALA A 129 2.82 -6.70 4.79
C ALA A 129 1.82 -6.18 5.82
N PHE A 130 1.86 -6.70 7.04
CA PHE A 130 0.91 -6.29 8.07
C PHE A 130 1.67 -5.91 9.34
N ARG A 131 1.37 -4.72 9.85
CA ARG A 131 1.90 -4.23 11.11
C ARG A 131 0.75 -4.06 12.09
N GLU A 132 0.67 -4.93 13.10
CA GLU A 132 -0.40 -4.92 14.10
C GLU A 132 -1.81 -4.93 13.49
N GLY A 133 -2.00 -5.69 12.41
CA GLY A 133 -3.25 -5.80 11.70
C GLY A 133 -3.59 -4.61 10.78
N VAL A 134 -2.62 -3.72 10.53
CA VAL A 134 -2.74 -2.63 9.55
C VAL A 134 -1.95 -3.00 8.30
N PRO A 135 -2.58 -3.00 7.11
CA PRO A 135 -1.87 -3.25 5.86
C PRO A 135 -0.86 -2.14 5.58
N VAL A 136 0.38 -2.52 5.38
CA VAL A 136 1.49 -1.70 4.94
C VAL A 136 2.17 -2.35 3.74
N PHE A 137 3.04 -1.66 3.03
CA PHE A 137 3.71 -2.25 1.88
C PHE A 137 5.23 -2.18 2.02
N THR A 138 5.88 -3.18 1.46
CA THR A 138 7.34 -3.24 1.33
C THR A 138 7.72 -3.47 -0.12
N ARG A 139 8.97 -3.20 -0.49
CA ARG A 139 9.45 -3.55 -1.84
C ARG A 139 9.27 -5.03 -2.10
N ALA A 140 8.79 -5.35 -3.29
CA ALA A 140 8.83 -6.72 -3.76
C ALA A 140 10.29 -7.21 -3.81
N PRO A 141 10.57 -8.46 -3.39
CA PRO A 141 11.90 -9.03 -3.58
C PRO A 141 12.22 -9.06 -5.08
N GLU A 142 13.43 -8.69 -5.45
CA GLU A 142 13.88 -8.83 -6.84
C GLU A 142 13.80 -10.31 -7.25
N PRO A 143 13.23 -10.62 -8.43
CA PRO A 143 13.21 -11.98 -8.91
C PRO A 143 14.66 -12.49 -9.03
N PRO A 144 14.96 -13.70 -8.53
CA PRO A 144 16.29 -14.26 -8.65
C PRO A 144 16.66 -14.40 -10.13
N GLY A 145 17.68 -13.66 -10.58
CA GLY A 145 18.23 -13.81 -11.93
C GLY A 145 17.80 -12.78 -12.97
N ALA A 146 17.35 -11.59 -12.59
CA ALA A 146 17.26 -10.51 -13.56
C ALA A 146 18.68 -10.19 -14.09
N PRO A 147 18.95 -10.35 -15.41
CA PRO A 147 20.26 -10.03 -15.95
C PRO A 147 20.49 -8.52 -15.78
N VAL A 148 21.58 -8.14 -15.13
CA VAL A 148 22.10 -6.78 -15.17
C VAL A 148 22.46 -6.51 -16.63
N LEU A 149 21.60 -5.77 -17.34
CA LEU A 149 21.92 -5.32 -18.68
C LEU A 149 23.10 -4.34 -18.57
N PRO A 150 24.27 -4.65 -19.13
CA PRO A 150 25.39 -3.72 -19.16
C PRO A 150 24.97 -2.48 -19.93
N GLY A 151 25.25 -1.30 -19.39
CA GLY A 151 24.88 0.03 -19.79
C GLY A 151 24.54 0.23 -21.27
N MET A 152 23.32 0.65 -21.52
CA MET A 152 22.97 1.25 -22.81
C MET A 152 23.84 2.51 -23.04
N PRO A 153 24.51 2.66 -24.16
CA PRO A 153 25.24 3.88 -24.49
C PRO A 153 24.24 5.05 -24.60
N ALA A 154 24.67 6.21 -24.12
CA ALA A 154 23.91 7.45 -24.21
C ALA A 154 23.59 7.75 -25.67
N PHE A 155 22.34 8.08 -26.00
CA PHE A 155 21.92 8.57 -27.29
C PHE A 155 22.67 9.90 -27.60
N PRO A 156 23.37 10.03 -28.70
CA PRO A 156 23.92 11.30 -29.15
C PRO A 156 22.75 12.24 -29.55
N GLY A 157 22.87 13.49 -29.11
CA GLY A 157 21.85 14.52 -29.25
C GLY A 157 21.36 14.74 -30.68
N ALA A 158 20.08 15.11 -30.79
CA ALA A 158 19.48 15.62 -32.02
C ALA A 158 20.10 16.99 -32.38
N PRO A 159 20.37 17.25 -33.66
CA PRO A 159 20.84 18.56 -34.09
C PRO A 159 19.71 19.61 -34.11
N VAL A 160 20.10 20.84 -33.91
CA VAL A 160 19.34 22.10 -33.93
C VAL A 160 18.53 22.30 -35.20
#